data_d96ac7f90757a3589df08275c43a26bf
#
_entry.id   d96ac7f90757a3589df08275c43a26bf
#
_cell.length_a   1.000
_cell.length_b   1.000
_cell.length_c   1.000
_cell.angle_alpha   90.00
_cell.angle_beta   90.00
_cell.angle_gamma   90.00
#
_symmetry.space_group_name_H-M   'P 1'
#
loop_
_entity.id
_entity.type
_entity.pdbx_description
1 polymer ?
#
loop_
_entity_poly.entity_id
_entity_poly.type
_entity_poly.pdbx_seq_one_letter_code
_entity_poly.pdbx_strand_id
1 'polypeptide(L)'
;MTPVEIQIIVSVATILCSGVVSAVVTHKLSAGRAEREFRRKKLEELYFAVHTYCSKLFSANIVWPRVMRGQITYNEANDLIIKNHDKEDKSHDIAQMLINIYFPELRPHLQAIMQRRDQINQIHSEFKKTYERRENWDCYVEPFLAELSGIDLDEKSMTDALFRISEKYR
;
A
#
# COMPACT_ATOMS: atom_id res chain seq x y z
N MET A 1 47.15 -42.38 28.87
CA MET A 1 46.70 -40.96 29.03
C MET A 1 46.71 -40.64 30.52
N THR A 2 47.38 -39.61 30.88
CA THR A 2 47.35 -39.11 32.26
C THR A 2 46.05 -38.38 32.56
N PRO A 3 45.61 -38.31 33.84
CA PRO A 3 44.39 -37.56 34.20
C PRO A 3 44.43 -36.12 33.72
N VAL A 4 45.59 -35.49 33.65
CA VAL A 4 45.77 -34.10 33.15
C VAL A 4 45.51 -33.99 31.65
N GLU A 5 45.95 -34.97 30.84
CA GLU A 5 45.72 -35.01 29.41
C GLU A 5 44.21 -35.11 29.09
N ILE A 6 43.45 -35.92 29.85
CA ILE A 6 42.02 -36.07 29.72
C ILE A 6 41.31 -34.75 30.03
N GLN A 7 41.73 -34.06 31.09
CA GLN A 7 41.15 -32.80 31.51
C GLN A 7 41.36 -31.68 30.48
N ILE A 8 42.54 -31.63 29.85
CA ILE A 8 42.85 -30.69 28.77
C ILE A 8 41.97 -30.97 27.56
N ILE A 9 41.84 -32.22 27.13
CA ILE A 9 41.01 -32.60 25.99
C ILE A 9 39.54 -32.24 26.23
N VAL A 10 38.99 -32.52 27.41
CA VAL A 10 37.62 -32.17 27.78
C VAL A 10 37.42 -30.65 27.77
N SER A 11 38.36 -29.91 28.32
CA SER A 11 38.29 -28.43 28.34
C SER A 11 38.29 -27.83 26.93
N VAL A 12 39.19 -28.30 26.07
CA VAL A 12 39.24 -27.85 24.66
C VAL A 12 37.98 -28.21 23.90
N ALA A 13 37.46 -29.43 24.05
CA ALA A 13 36.22 -29.85 23.43
C ALA A 13 35.02 -29.01 23.90
N THR A 14 34.95 -28.69 25.20
CA THR A 14 33.90 -27.83 25.76
C THR A 14 33.95 -26.40 25.17
N ILE A 15 35.13 -25.82 25.05
CA ILE A 15 35.33 -24.49 24.46
C ILE A 15 34.91 -24.49 22.99
N LEU A 16 35.31 -25.47 22.22
CA LEU A 16 34.94 -25.58 20.81
C LEU A 16 33.41 -25.78 20.64
N CYS A 17 32.81 -26.67 21.40
CA CYS A 17 31.36 -26.88 21.35
C CYS A 17 30.58 -25.62 21.74
N SER A 18 30.99 -24.92 22.81
CA SER A 18 30.30 -23.67 23.23
C SER A 18 30.45 -22.56 22.17
N GLY A 19 31.63 -22.45 21.53
CA GLY A 19 31.86 -21.49 20.45
C GLY A 19 30.97 -21.73 19.23
N VAL A 20 30.84 -22.98 18.79
CA VAL A 20 29.95 -23.34 17.66
C VAL A 20 28.52 -23.10 17.99
N VAL A 21 28.04 -23.48 19.16
CA VAL A 21 26.64 -23.24 19.59
C VAL A 21 26.35 -21.75 19.65
N SER A 22 27.22 -20.96 20.24
CA SER A 22 27.09 -19.49 20.31
C SER A 22 27.04 -18.86 18.92
N ALA A 23 27.90 -19.27 18.00
CA ALA A 23 27.93 -18.77 16.64
C ALA A 23 26.63 -19.08 15.88
N VAL A 24 26.12 -20.32 15.98
CA VAL A 24 24.87 -20.74 15.34
C VAL A 24 23.65 -19.96 15.91
N VAL A 25 23.61 -19.83 17.24
CA VAL A 25 22.50 -19.06 17.89
C VAL A 25 22.56 -17.59 17.48
N THR A 26 23.73 -16.97 17.50
CA THR A 26 23.92 -15.58 17.10
C THR A 26 23.53 -15.37 15.63
N HIS A 27 23.96 -16.29 14.76
CA HIS A 27 23.61 -16.22 13.33
C HIS A 27 22.08 -16.32 13.10
N LYS A 28 21.41 -17.28 13.74
CA LYS A 28 19.93 -17.42 13.63
C LYS A 28 19.19 -16.19 14.15
N LEU A 29 19.62 -15.64 15.28
CA LEU A 29 19.04 -14.44 15.86
C LEU A 29 19.24 -13.21 14.96
N SER A 30 20.42 -13.04 14.40
CA SER A 30 20.75 -11.95 13.47
C SER A 30 19.96 -12.06 12.18
N ALA A 31 19.85 -13.25 11.59
CA ALA A 31 19.06 -13.50 10.39
C ALA A 31 17.56 -13.21 10.64
N GLY A 32 17.02 -13.64 11.77
CA GLY A 32 15.64 -13.36 12.13
C GLY A 32 15.33 -11.86 12.37
N ARG A 33 16.32 -11.11 12.91
CA ARG A 33 16.20 -9.65 13.05
C ARG A 33 16.24 -8.96 11.69
N ALA A 34 17.17 -9.34 10.83
CA ALA A 34 17.34 -8.79 9.51
C ALA A 34 16.05 -9.00 8.65
N GLU A 35 15.47 -10.20 8.71
CA GLU A 35 14.22 -10.50 8.01
C GLU A 35 13.04 -9.64 8.52
N ARG A 36 12.91 -9.49 9.85
CA ARG A 36 11.85 -8.63 10.42
C ARG A 36 12.03 -7.17 10.01
N GLU A 37 13.25 -6.66 10.08
CA GLU A 37 13.54 -5.29 9.65
C GLU A 37 13.28 -5.08 8.16
N PHE A 38 13.65 -6.04 7.32
CA PHE A 38 13.37 -6.01 5.89
C PHE A 38 11.86 -5.96 5.63
N ARG A 39 11.07 -6.84 6.26
CA ARG A 39 9.61 -6.85 6.10
C ARG A 39 8.95 -5.57 6.60
N ARG A 40 9.43 -5.03 7.71
CA ARG A 40 8.96 -3.75 8.23
C ARG A 40 9.19 -2.60 7.22
N LYS A 41 10.38 -2.51 6.63
CA LYS A 41 10.67 -1.51 5.57
C LYS A 41 9.74 -1.67 4.38
N LYS A 42 9.42 -2.93 3.97
CA LYS A 42 8.47 -3.19 2.88
C LYS A 42 7.02 -2.82 3.24
N LEU A 43 6.61 -2.93 4.49
CA LEU A 43 5.32 -2.44 4.96
C LEU A 43 5.24 -0.91 4.93
N GLU A 44 6.30 -0.22 5.37
CA GLU A 44 6.40 1.23 5.31
C GLU A 44 6.33 1.73 3.86
N GLU A 45 7.07 1.11 2.95
CA GLU A 45 7.04 1.40 1.52
C GLU A 45 5.64 1.19 0.92
N LEU A 46 4.97 0.10 1.29
CA LEU A 46 3.61 -0.19 0.86
C LEU A 46 2.60 0.83 1.39
N TYR A 47 2.71 1.23 2.67
CA TYR A 47 1.87 2.27 3.24
C TYR A 47 1.95 3.57 2.44
N PHE A 48 3.16 4.04 2.14
CA PHE A 48 3.36 5.26 1.35
C PHE A 48 2.85 5.13 -0.08
N ALA A 49 3.03 3.97 -0.71
CA ALA A 49 2.52 3.72 -2.05
C ALA A 49 0.99 3.77 -2.09
N VAL A 50 0.30 3.10 -1.17
CA VAL A 50 -1.16 3.12 -1.07
C VAL A 50 -1.70 4.51 -0.78
N HIS A 51 -1.12 5.20 0.22
CA HIS A 51 -1.52 6.56 0.57
C HIS A 51 -1.36 7.52 -0.61
N THR A 52 -0.22 7.47 -1.30
CA THR A 52 0.02 8.29 -2.49
C THR A 52 -1.00 8.00 -3.60
N TYR A 53 -1.27 6.73 -3.86
CA TYR A 53 -2.24 6.32 -4.86
C TYR A 53 -3.66 6.82 -4.53
N CYS A 54 -4.15 6.61 -3.32
CA CYS A 54 -5.47 7.07 -2.86
C CYS A 54 -5.58 8.60 -2.91
N SER A 55 -4.56 9.31 -2.44
CA SER A 55 -4.49 10.78 -2.47
C SER A 55 -4.56 11.34 -3.90
N LYS A 56 -3.84 10.71 -4.85
CA LYS A 56 -3.87 11.10 -6.26
C LYS A 56 -5.21 10.76 -6.92
N LEU A 57 -5.75 9.58 -6.62
CA LEU A 57 -7.09 9.19 -7.09
C LEU A 57 -8.15 10.19 -6.63
N PHE A 58 -8.12 10.59 -5.36
CA PHE A 58 -9.02 11.61 -4.82
C PHE A 58 -8.80 12.97 -5.52
N SER A 59 -7.55 13.43 -5.57
CA SER A 59 -7.20 14.76 -6.15
C SER A 59 -7.57 14.89 -7.62
N ALA A 60 -7.43 13.83 -8.41
CA ALA A 60 -7.82 13.80 -9.82
C ALA A 60 -9.33 13.87 -10.01
N ASN A 61 -10.11 13.43 -9.02
CA ASN A 61 -11.55 13.29 -9.16
C ASN A 61 -12.37 14.38 -8.43
N ILE A 62 -11.78 15.07 -7.43
CA ILE A 62 -12.50 16.08 -6.62
C ILE A 62 -13.01 17.29 -7.45
N VAL A 63 -12.49 17.50 -8.64
CA VAL A 63 -12.89 18.58 -9.52
C VAL A 63 -14.24 18.31 -10.22
N TRP A 64 -14.57 17.05 -10.50
CA TRP A 64 -15.74 16.67 -11.29
C TRP A 64 -17.08 17.04 -10.67
N PRO A 65 -17.31 16.93 -9.36
CA PRO A 65 -18.53 17.45 -8.74
C PRO A 65 -18.82 18.92 -9.01
N ARG A 66 -17.79 19.75 -9.25
CA ARG A 66 -17.95 21.16 -9.61
C ARG A 66 -18.47 21.32 -11.04
N VAL A 67 -18.02 20.46 -11.96
CA VAL A 67 -18.58 20.40 -13.33
C VAL A 67 -20.01 19.92 -13.29
N MET A 68 -20.29 18.85 -12.54
CA MET A 68 -21.64 18.30 -12.38
C MET A 68 -22.64 19.28 -11.76
N ARG A 69 -22.16 20.26 -10.97
CA ARG A 69 -22.96 21.36 -10.41
C ARG A 69 -22.99 22.61 -11.30
N GLY A 70 -22.37 22.56 -12.49
CA GLY A 70 -22.31 23.71 -13.39
C GLY A 70 -21.45 24.88 -12.90
N GLN A 71 -20.58 24.67 -11.90
CA GLN A 71 -19.72 25.70 -11.33
C GLN A 71 -18.49 26.00 -12.20
N ILE A 72 -18.01 25.02 -12.94
CA ILE A 72 -16.94 25.13 -13.92
C ILE A 72 -17.28 24.29 -15.15
N THR A 73 -16.66 24.62 -16.27
CA THR A 73 -16.83 23.83 -17.50
C THR A 73 -15.98 22.56 -17.49
N TYR A 74 -16.31 21.63 -18.37
CA TYR A 74 -15.55 20.38 -18.55
C TYR A 74 -14.08 20.66 -18.95
N ASN A 75 -13.84 21.67 -19.78
CA ASN A 75 -12.49 22.04 -20.21
C ASN A 75 -11.67 22.64 -19.07
N GLU A 76 -12.26 23.51 -18.26
CA GLU A 76 -11.58 24.06 -17.07
C GLU A 76 -11.19 22.94 -16.08
N ALA A 77 -12.04 21.93 -15.91
CA ALA A 77 -11.74 20.78 -15.08
C ALA A 77 -10.53 19.98 -15.63
N ASN A 78 -10.50 19.70 -16.92
CA ASN A 78 -9.39 19.05 -17.58
C ASN A 78 -8.06 19.82 -17.40
N ASP A 79 -8.11 21.14 -17.58
CA ASP A 79 -6.92 21.99 -17.40
C ASP A 79 -6.38 21.93 -15.96
N LEU A 80 -7.27 21.88 -14.96
CA LEU A 80 -6.89 21.72 -13.56
C LEU A 80 -6.25 20.36 -13.29
N ILE A 81 -6.80 19.28 -13.87
CA ILE A 81 -6.25 17.93 -13.72
C ILE A 81 -4.86 17.84 -14.37
N ILE A 82 -4.72 18.35 -15.61
CA ILE A 82 -3.46 18.30 -16.35
C ILE A 82 -2.35 19.07 -15.61
N LYS A 83 -2.65 20.23 -15.04
CA LYS A 83 -1.68 21.03 -14.27
C LYS A 83 -1.17 20.29 -13.02
N ASN A 84 -2.00 19.46 -12.42
CA ASN A 84 -1.69 18.74 -11.19
C ASN A 84 -1.23 17.29 -11.45
N HIS A 85 -1.16 16.87 -12.73
CA HIS A 85 -0.82 15.49 -13.06
C HIS A 85 0.70 15.27 -13.03
N ASP A 86 1.12 14.39 -12.12
CA ASP A 86 2.49 13.87 -12.05
C ASP A 86 2.63 12.70 -13.03
N LYS A 87 3.39 12.90 -14.10
CA LYS A 87 3.54 11.92 -15.19
C LYS A 87 4.28 10.64 -14.80
N GLU A 88 4.99 10.64 -13.68
CA GLU A 88 5.83 9.51 -13.26
C GLU A 88 5.28 8.74 -12.05
N ASP A 89 4.00 8.89 -11.75
CA ASP A 89 3.40 8.19 -10.62
C ASP A 89 3.35 6.67 -10.85
N LYS A 90 4.13 5.95 -10.05
CA LYS A 90 4.18 4.47 -10.02
C LYS A 90 3.62 3.90 -8.72
N SER A 91 2.91 4.71 -7.92
CA SER A 91 2.44 4.31 -6.60
C SER A 91 1.52 3.08 -6.65
N HIS A 92 0.65 3.01 -7.64
CA HIS A 92 -0.20 1.84 -7.88
C HIS A 92 0.61 0.57 -8.18
N ASP A 93 1.59 0.66 -9.09
CA ASP A 93 2.40 -0.48 -9.50
C ASP A 93 3.27 -0.99 -8.35
N ILE A 94 3.82 -0.06 -7.56
CA ILE A 94 4.60 -0.38 -6.35
C ILE A 94 3.71 -1.08 -5.32
N ALA A 95 2.52 -0.56 -5.04
CA ALA A 95 1.58 -1.18 -4.11
C ALA A 95 1.20 -2.59 -4.56
N GLN A 96 0.85 -2.76 -5.83
CA GLN A 96 0.50 -4.06 -6.41
C GLN A 96 1.67 -5.05 -6.35
N MET A 97 2.88 -4.62 -6.68
CA MET A 97 4.10 -5.45 -6.60
C MET A 97 4.36 -5.91 -5.17
N LEU A 98 4.35 -4.99 -4.20
CA LEU A 98 4.63 -5.30 -2.80
C LEU A 98 3.59 -6.24 -2.20
N ILE A 99 2.32 -6.04 -2.51
CA ILE A 99 1.23 -6.93 -2.07
C ILE A 99 1.40 -8.31 -2.69
N ASN A 100 1.65 -8.40 -3.98
CA ASN A 100 1.75 -9.69 -4.65
C ASN A 100 2.93 -10.53 -4.18
N ILE A 101 4.06 -9.89 -3.85
CA ILE A 101 5.31 -10.59 -3.49
C ILE A 101 5.38 -10.84 -1.98
N TYR A 102 5.03 -9.85 -1.14
CA TYR A 102 5.33 -9.88 0.28
C TYR A 102 4.09 -10.00 1.18
N PHE A 103 2.92 -9.48 0.76
CA PHE A 103 1.73 -9.33 1.61
C PHE A 103 0.43 -9.75 0.89
N PRO A 104 0.36 -11.00 0.36
CA PRO A 104 -0.79 -11.44 -0.45
C PRO A 104 -2.12 -11.38 0.29
N GLU A 105 -2.11 -11.38 1.63
CA GLU A 105 -3.28 -11.20 2.47
C GLU A 105 -3.95 -9.83 2.34
N LEU A 106 -3.24 -8.83 1.80
CA LEU A 106 -3.76 -7.47 1.57
C LEU A 106 -4.44 -7.31 0.19
N ARG A 107 -4.42 -8.33 -0.66
CA ARG A 107 -5.07 -8.28 -1.99
C ARG A 107 -6.53 -7.85 -1.94
N PRO A 108 -7.38 -8.33 -1.02
CA PRO A 108 -8.78 -7.91 -0.95
C PRO A 108 -8.94 -6.41 -0.70
N HIS A 109 -8.07 -5.80 0.12
CA HIS A 109 -8.10 -4.37 0.40
C HIS A 109 -7.68 -3.54 -0.82
N LEU A 110 -6.62 -3.94 -1.53
CA LEU A 110 -6.23 -3.27 -2.78
C LEU A 110 -7.33 -3.40 -3.83
N GLN A 111 -7.95 -4.57 -3.92
CA GLN A 111 -9.05 -4.81 -4.86
C GLN A 111 -10.26 -3.91 -4.57
N ALA A 112 -10.59 -3.66 -3.30
CA ALA A 112 -11.65 -2.73 -2.92
C ALA A 112 -11.37 -1.31 -3.44
N ILE A 113 -10.13 -0.80 -3.25
CA ILE A 113 -9.70 0.50 -3.77
C ILE A 113 -9.81 0.54 -5.31
N MET A 114 -9.40 -0.53 -5.99
CA MET A 114 -9.49 -0.59 -7.45
C MET A 114 -10.94 -0.64 -7.95
N GLN A 115 -11.82 -1.38 -7.29
CA GLN A 115 -13.25 -1.41 -7.59
C GLN A 115 -13.88 -0.02 -7.43
N ARG A 116 -13.50 0.71 -6.37
CA ARG A 116 -13.94 2.09 -6.15
C ARG A 116 -13.50 3.01 -7.28
N ARG A 117 -12.25 2.94 -7.69
CA ARG A 117 -11.74 3.66 -8.87
C ARG A 117 -12.57 3.37 -10.11
N ASP A 118 -12.88 2.09 -10.35
CA ASP A 118 -13.63 1.67 -11.53
C ASP A 118 -15.07 2.19 -11.51
N GLN A 119 -15.72 2.22 -10.32
CA GLN A 119 -17.03 2.82 -10.13
C GLN A 119 -17.01 4.34 -10.38
N ILE A 120 -16.02 5.06 -9.86
CA ILE A 120 -15.80 6.49 -10.14
C ILE A 120 -15.66 6.72 -11.64
N ASN A 121 -14.83 5.94 -12.31
CA ASN A 121 -14.61 6.05 -13.75
C ASN A 121 -15.90 5.75 -14.56
N GLN A 122 -16.68 4.77 -14.12
CA GLN A 122 -17.97 4.47 -14.76
C GLN A 122 -18.93 5.64 -14.66
N ILE A 123 -19.15 6.18 -13.44
CA ILE A 123 -20.03 7.33 -13.22
C ILE A 123 -19.55 8.54 -14.05
N HIS A 124 -18.23 8.81 -14.06
CA HIS A 124 -17.65 9.88 -14.86
C HIS A 124 -17.89 9.68 -16.36
N SER A 125 -17.74 8.44 -16.87
CA SER A 125 -17.99 8.12 -18.28
C SER A 125 -19.45 8.34 -18.69
N GLU A 126 -20.40 7.95 -17.83
CA GLU A 126 -21.82 8.16 -18.05
C GLU A 126 -22.19 9.65 -17.98
N PHE A 127 -21.67 10.35 -16.97
CA PHE A 127 -21.81 11.81 -16.86
C PHE A 127 -21.30 12.52 -18.12
N LYS A 128 -20.10 12.16 -18.62
CA LYS A 128 -19.52 12.76 -19.82
C LYS A 128 -20.45 12.65 -21.03
N LYS A 129 -21.02 11.45 -21.26
CA LYS A 129 -21.96 11.20 -22.37
C LYS A 129 -23.22 12.08 -22.25
N THR A 130 -23.75 12.20 -21.05
CA THR A 130 -24.94 13.03 -20.76
C THR A 130 -24.64 14.53 -20.93
N TYR A 131 -23.47 14.96 -20.46
CA TYR A 131 -22.98 16.33 -20.62
C TYR A 131 -22.82 16.71 -22.10
N GLU A 132 -22.22 15.84 -22.93
CA GLU A 132 -22.05 16.06 -24.37
C GLU A 132 -23.38 16.16 -25.12
N ARG A 133 -24.42 15.44 -24.65
CA ARG A 133 -25.79 15.50 -25.19
C ARG A 133 -26.60 16.68 -24.67
N ARG A 134 -26.09 17.46 -23.74
CA ARG A 134 -26.77 18.56 -23.04
C ARG A 134 -28.08 18.13 -22.35
N GLU A 135 -28.09 16.89 -21.86
CA GLU A 135 -29.18 16.34 -21.05
C GLU A 135 -29.02 16.75 -19.58
N ASN A 136 -30.01 16.44 -18.71
CA ASN A 136 -29.92 16.72 -17.29
C ASN A 136 -28.95 15.71 -16.65
N TRP A 137 -27.87 16.18 -15.96
CA TRP A 137 -26.83 15.41 -15.32
C TRP A 137 -26.76 15.54 -13.81
N ASP A 138 -27.70 16.24 -13.17
CA ASP A 138 -27.70 16.48 -11.72
C ASP A 138 -27.69 15.17 -10.90
N CYS A 139 -28.26 14.10 -11.46
CA CYS A 139 -28.30 12.78 -10.82
C CYS A 139 -26.94 12.13 -10.56
N TYR A 140 -25.86 12.60 -11.20
CA TYR A 140 -24.52 12.03 -11.03
C TYR A 140 -23.76 12.59 -9.81
N VAL A 141 -24.15 13.75 -9.27
CA VAL A 141 -23.43 14.45 -8.19
C VAL A 141 -23.31 13.57 -6.93
N GLU A 142 -24.44 13.14 -6.40
CA GLU A 142 -24.47 12.39 -5.14
C GLU A 142 -23.82 11.00 -5.25
N PRO A 143 -24.10 10.17 -6.28
CA PRO A 143 -23.38 8.91 -6.47
C PRO A 143 -21.86 9.10 -6.61
N PHE A 144 -21.42 10.12 -7.34
CA PHE A 144 -20.01 10.40 -7.52
C PHE A 144 -19.33 10.80 -6.20
N LEU A 145 -19.97 11.66 -5.40
CA LEU A 145 -19.45 12.07 -4.09
C LEU A 145 -19.41 10.90 -3.10
N ALA A 146 -20.39 10.01 -3.14
CA ALA A 146 -20.42 8.82 -2.30
C ALA A 146 -19.21 7.90 -2.61
N GLU A 147 -18.94 7.66 -3.90
CA GLU A 147 -17.77 6.87 -4.29
C GLU A 147 -16.46 7.59 -3.96
N LEU A 148 -16.40 8.91 -4.14
CA LEU A 148 -15.20 9.67 -3.82
C LEU A 148 -14.86 9.63 -2.33
N SER A 149 -15.87 9.76 -1.45
CA SER A 149 -15.69 9.64 0.00
C SER A 149 -15.35 8.21 0.45
N GLY A 150 -15.74 7.21 -0.34
CA GLY A 150 -15.43 5.82 -0.09
C GLY A 150 -13.93 5.50 -0.24
N ILE A 151 -13.15 6.31 -0.97
CA ILE A 151 -11.69 6.14 -1.09
C ILE A 151 -11.04 6.19 0.29
N ASP A 152 -11.41 7.16 1.12
CA ASP A 152 -10.86 7.32 2.48
C ASP A 152 -11.18 6.12 3.37
N LEU A 153 -12.38 5.53 3.21
CA LEU A 153 -12.79 4.34 3.96
C LEU A 153 -11.97 3.10 3.55
N ASP A 154 -11.76 2.92 2.26
CA ASP A 154 -10.99 1.80 1.72
C ASP A 154 -9.50 1.95 2.08
N GLU A 155 -8.94 3.17 2.02
CA GLU A 155 -7.59 3.49 2.47
C GLU A 155 -7.40 3.20 3.96
N LYS A 156 -8.36 3.63 4.79
CA LYS A 156 -8.36 3.34 6.22
C LYS A 156 -8.39 1.84 6.50
N SER A 157 -9.26 1.11 5.80
CA SER A 157 -9.35 -0.36 5.92
C SER A 157 -8.02 -1.04 5.58
N MET A 158 -7.34 -0.59 4.53
CA MET A 158 -6.00 -1.06 4.14
C MET A 158 -4.97 -0.72 5.21
N THR A 159 -4.98 0.52 5.72
CA THR A 159 -4.05 0.98 6.76
C THR A 159 -4.21 0.18 8.05
N ASP A 160 -5.43 -0.09 8.47
CA ASP A 160 -5.72 -0.91 9.65
C ASP A 160 -5.23 -2.36 9.48
N ALA A 161 -5.32 -2.90 8.25
CA ALA A 161 -4.78 -4.22 7.93
C ALA A 161 -3.24 -4.23 7.93
N LEU A 162 -2.60 -3.21 7.37
CA LEU A 162 -1.14 -3.02 7.42
C LEU A 162 -0.63 -2.94 8.86
N PHE A 163 -1.33 -2.20 9.71
CA PHE A 163 -0.97 -2.07 11.13
C PHE A 163 -1.01 -3.42 11.83
N ARG A 164 -2.06 -4.23 11.65
CA ARG A 164 -2.16 -5.59 12.21
C ARG A 164 -1.02 -6.51 11.75
N ILE A 165 -0.60 -6.39 10.49
CA ILE A 165 0.54 -7.16 9.98
C ILE A 165 1.85 -6.67 10.61
N SER A 166 2.02 -5.36 10.81
CA SER A 166 3.23 -4.78 11.39
C SER A 166 3.53 -5.27 12.81
N GLU A 167 2.48 -5.59 13.59
CA GLU A 167 2.62 -6.13 14.94
C GLU A 167 3.34 -7.48 14.98
N LYS A 168 3.26 -8.27 13.89
CA LYS A 168 4.00 -9.55 13.76
C LYS A 168 5.52 -9.38 13.61
N TYR A 169 5.97 -8.16 13.30
CA TYR A 169 7.39 -7.85 13.03
C TYR A 169 8.00 -6.88 14.07
N ARG A 170 7.33 -6.70 15.21
CA ARG A 170 7.87 -5.99 16.38
C ARG A 170 8.92 -6.77 17.16
#